data_b9e9ca5523b6f3708a9c41ea7aaac2f7
#
_entry.id   b9e9ca5523b6f3708a9c41ea7aaac2f7
#
_cell.length_a   1.000
_cell.length_b   1.000
_cell.length_c   1.000
_cell.angle_alpha   90.00
_cell.angle_beta   90.00
_cell.angle_gamma   90.00
#
_symmetry.space_group_name_H-M   'P 1'
#
loop_
_entity.id
_entity.type
_entity.pdbx_description
1 polymer ?
#
loop_
_entity_poly.entity_id
_entity_poly.type
_entity_poly.pdbx_seq_one_letter_code
_entity_poly.pdbx_strand_id
1 'polypeptide(L)'
;MNHSRTTEHRTAKHRTAICAVSMTLVFATLSGCVPLIVGGAVIGGTLVATDRRTSGAQLEDEGIELRGNSRIRENFPDRAHINVTSYNRQVLLTGEVPTEQDKKLAEQVISRLENVQKIANELAVMDISSVAARSGDALTTGRIRASFIDAKDLTARSFKVVTERSITYLMGRVTLREAERATDIARSIGSVQKVVRIFEIIPEEELLRQLPQPAKPDSSPATSPVTAPVTAPAPALTPTPAPAASSAS
;
A
#
# COMPACT_ATOMS: atom_id res chain seq x y z
N MET A 1 4.81 47.63 -50.49
CA MET A 1 3.93 46.66 -49.78
C MET A 1 4.72 45.42 -49.43
N ASN A 2 5.57 45.40 -48.41
CA ASN A 2 6.31 44.16 -48.04
C ASN A 2 6.94 44.20 -46.61
N HIS A 3 6.22 44.76 -45.63
CA HIS A 3 6.74 44.83 -44.24
C HIS A 3 5.92 44.04 -43.20
N SER A 4 4.77 43.41 -43.59
CA SER A 4 3.86 42.77 -42.63
C SER A 4 4.10 41.26 -42.42
N ARG A 5 4.93 40.58 -43.21
CA ARG A 5 5.09 39.11 -43.12
C ARG A 5 6.23 38.64 -42.19
N THR A 6 7.11 39.51 -41.76
CA THR A 6 8.28 39.12 -40.97
C THR A 6 8.04 39.10 -39.46
N THR A 7 7.02 39.78 -38.95
CA THR A 7 6.67 39.82 -37.52
C THR A 7 5.83 38.63 -37.06
N GLU A 8 4.99 38.05 -37.90
CA GLU A 8 4.15 36.89 -37.53
C GLU A 8 4.98 35.62 -37.34
N HIS A 9 6.02 35.41 -38.16
CA HIS A 9 6.86 34.22 -38.03
C HIS A 9 7.74 34.20 -36.75
N ARG A 10 8.06 35.37 -36.20
CA ARG A 10 8.85 35.43 -34.95
C ARG A 10 8.02 35.12 -33.72
N THR A 11 6.78 35.61 -33.65
CA THR A 11 5.86 35.34 -32.53
C THR A 11 5.40 33.88 -32.48
N ALA A 12 5.22 33.23 -33.61
CA ALA A 12 4.87 31.80 -33.68
C ALA A 12 5.99 30.90 -33.14
N LYS A 13 7.26 31.18 -33.50
CA LYS A 13 8.42 30.42 -33.01
C LYS A 13 8.65 30.57 -31.49
N HIS A 14 8.40 31.73 -30.91
CA HIS A 14 8.52 31.92 -29.45
C HIS A 14 7.40 31.21 -28.68
N ARG A 15 6.20 31.19 -29.21
CA ARG A 15 5.05 30.47 -28.57
C ARG A 15 5.25 28.95 -28.58
N THR A 16 5.75 28.39 -29.66
CA THR A 16 6.09 26.94 -29.74
C THR A 16 7.27 26.57 -28.83
N ALA A 17 8.30 27.44 -28.73
CA ALA A 17 9.43 27.19 -27.83
C ALA A 17 9.04 27.26 -26.35
N ILE A 18 8.16 28.19 -25.95
CA ILE A 18 7.66 28.30 -24.58
C ILE A 18 6.77 27.09 -24.21
N CYS A 19 5.91 26.63 -25.11
CA CYS A 19 5.10 25.44 -24.86
C CYS A 19 5.97 24.17 -24.76
N ALA A 20 7.02 24.04 -25.56
CA ALA A 20 7.94 22.89 -25.49
C ALA A 20 8.75 22.87 -24.19
N VAL A 21 9.22 24.02 -23.72
CA VAL A 21 9.95 24.15 -22.45
C VAL A 21 9.05 23.90 -21.24
N SER A 22 7.77 24.36 -21.27
CA SER A 22 6.81 24.08 -20.22
C SER A 22 6.42 22.61 -20.14
N MET A 23 6.32 21.93 -21.28
CA MET A 23 5.97 20.50 -21.33
C MET A 23 7.13 19.61 -20.85
N THR A 24 8.39 19.98 -21.12
CA THR A 24 9.56 19.28 -20.59
C THR A 24 9.75 19.47 -19.09
N LEU A 25 9.41 20.64 -18.54
CA LEU A 25 9.50 20.90 -17.09
C LEU A 25 8.47 20.09 -16.28
N VAL A 26 7.28 19.86 -16.84
CA VAL A 26 6.23 19.05 -16.19
C VAL A 26 6.60 17.55 -16.16
N PHE A 27 7.30 17.05 -17.19
CA PHE A 27 7.75 15.65 -17.21
C PHE A 27 8.93 15.39 -16.26
N ALA A 28 9.75 16.40 -15.95
CA ALA A 28 10.89 16.25 -15.04
C ALA A 28 10.49 16.11 -13.57
N THR A 29 9.27 16.52 -13.17
CA THR A 29 8.80 16.43 -11.78
C THR A 29 8.11 15.10 -11.44
N LEU A 30 7.84 14.23 -12.42
CA LEU A 30 7.22 12.91 -12.18
C LEU A 30 8.23 11.78 -11.92
N SER A 31 9.53 12.03 -12.01
CA SER A 31 10.58 11.00 -11.83
C SER A 31 11.02 10.81 -10.37
N GLY A 32 10.31 11.36 -9.40
CA GLY A 32 10.71 11.47 -7.99
C GLY A 32 10.32 10.32 -7.06
N CYS A 33 9.90 9.15 -7.55
CA CYS A 33 9.59 8.01 -6.69
C CYS A 33 10.34 6.74 -7.10
N VAL A 34 11.68 6.81 -7.18
CA VAL A 34 12.51 5.61 -7.09
C VAL A 34 12.91 5.47 -5.63
N PRO A 35 12.49 4.41 -4.91
CA PRO A 35 13.05 4.15 -3.59
C PRO A 35 14.54 3.84 -3.76
N LEU A 36 15.39 4.77 -3.36
CA LEU A 36 16.82 4.56 -3.28
C LEU A 36 17.08 3.54 -2.18
N ILE A 37 17.16 2.26 -2.55
CA ILE A 37 17.70 1.21 -1.69
C ILE A 37 19.22 1.37 -1.75
N VAL A 38 19.75 2.26 -0.96
CA VAL A 38 21.19 2.34 -0.68
C VAL A 38 21.44 1.57 0.61
N GLY A 39 22.38 0.64 0.52
CA GLY A 39 22.72 -0.33 1.53
C GLY A 39 22.93 0.21 2.95
N GLY A 40 22.43 -0.53 3.88
CA GLY A 40 22.98 -0.79 5.18
C GLY A 40 23.47 0.40 6.03
N ALA A 41 22.57 1.19 6.59
CA ALA A 41 22.77 1.79 7.90
C ALA A 41 21.40 2.14 8.48
N VAL A 42 20.89 1.30 9.39
CA VAL A 42 19.75 1.65 10.24
C VAL A 42 20.26 2.66 11.27
N ILE A 43 20.23 3.94 10.93
CA ILE A 43 20.46 5.03 11.87
C ILE A 43 19.11 5.55 12.33
N GLY A 44 18.81 5.37 13.60
CA GLY A 44 17.76 6.07 14.33
C GLY A 44 16.37 5.47 14.09
N GLY A 45 15.88 4.68 15.05
CA GLY A 45 14.55 4.08 15.07
C GLY A 45 13.41 5.09 14.98
N THR A 46 13.05 5.51 13.80
CA THR A 46 11.67 5.87 13.52
C THR A 46 10.94 4.53 13.43
N LEU A 47 10.15 4.21 14.44
CA LEU A 47 9.15 3.16 14.37
C LEU A 47 8.26 3.49 13.17
N VAL A 48 8.61 2.93 12.00
CA VAL A 48 7.72 2.94 10.84
C VAL A 48 6.51 2.17 11.31
N ALA A 49 5.44 2.90 11.62
CA ALA A 49 4.16 2.33 12.04
C ALA A 49 3.69 1.38 10.93
N THR A 50 3.98 0.10 11.12
CA THR A 50 3.79 -0.95 10.13
C THR A 50 2.32 -1.35 10.13
N ASP A 51 1.75 -1.62 8.97
CA ASP A 51 0.46 -2.29 8.85
C ASP A 51 0.49 -3.59 9.67
N ARG A 52 -0.55 -3.83 10.46
CA ARG A 52 -0.64 -4.98 11.38
C ARG A 52 -0.94 -6.30 10.68
N ARG A 53 -1.23 -6.25 9.40
CA ARG A 53 -1.36 -7.45 8.56
C ARG A 53 0.03 -7.96 8.17
N THR A 54 0.17 -9.25 8.01
CA THR A 54 1.35 -9.82 7.36
C THR A 54 1.43 -9.39 5.89
N SER A 55 2.62 -9.35 5.31
CA SER A 55 2.78 -9.05 3.88
C SER A 55 1.98 -10.03 3.00
N GLY A 56 1.86 -11.31 3.41
CA GLY A 56 1.01 -12.28 2.73
C GLY A 56 -0.48 -11.91 2.78
N ALA A 57 -0.98 -11.43 3.94
CA ALA A 57 -2.36 -11.00 4.05
C ALA A 57 -2.66 -9.73 3.22
N GLN A 58 -1.69 -8.81 3.12
CA GLN A 58 -1.83 -7.63 2.27
C GLN A 58 -1.92 -8.01 0.79
N LEU A 59 -1.03 -8.88 0.32
CA LEU A 59 -1.04 -9.39 -1.06
C LEU A 59 -2.32 -10.17 -1.37
N GLU A 60 -2.81 -10.97 -0.41
CA GLU A 60 -4.08 -11.69 -0.55
C GLU A 60 -5.27 -10.74 -0.66
N ASP A 61 -5.31 -9.69 0.16
CA ASP A 61 -6.37 -8.67 0.10
C ASP A 61 -6.38 -7.97 -1.27
N GLU A 62 -5.22 -7.58 -1.81
CA GLU A 62 -5.11 -7.03 -3.16
C GLU A 62 -5.61 -8.03 -4.23
N GLY A 63 -5.23 -9.29 -4.10
CA GLY A 63 -5.70 -10.37 -4.97
C GLY A 63 -7.23 -10.55 -4.91
N ILE A 64 -7.82 -10.50 -3.72
CA ILE A 64 -9.28 -10.57 -3.52
C ILE A 64 -9.96 -9.36 -4.19
N GLU A 65 -9.44 -8.14 -4.00
CA GLU A 65 -10.00 -6.93 -4.62
C GLU A 65 -9.94 -7.01 -6.16
N LEU A 66 -8.83 -7.43 -6.73
CA LEU A 66 -8.68 -7.57 -8.18
C LEU A 66 -9.65 -8.61 -8.76
N ARG A 67 -9.68 -9.82 -8.19
CA ARG A 67 -10.58 -10.89 -8.62
C ARG A 67 -12.05 -10.49 -8.40
N GLY A 68 -12.35 -9.89 -7.23
CA GLY A 68 -13.68 -9.42 -6.90
C GLY A 68 -14.20 -8.37 -7.88
N ASN A 69 -13.41 -7.34 -8.15
CA ASN A 69 -13.78 -6.31 -9.11
C ASN A 69 -13.95 -6.86 -10.53
N SER A 70 -13.16 -7.86 -10.94
CA SER A 70 -13.34 -8.52 -12.23
C SER A 70 -14.67 -9.27 -12.29
N ARG A 71 -14.96 -10.10 -11.28
CA ARG A 71 -16.22 -10.85 -11.20
C ARG A 71 -17.45 -9.96 -11.12
N ILE A 72 -17.35 -8.85 -10.38
CA ILE A 72 -18.44 -7.86 -10.32
C ILE A 72 -18.68 -7.25 -11.70
N ARG A 73 -17.65 -6.81 -12.42
CA ARG A 73 -17.83 -6.27 -13.79
C ARG A 73 -18.43 -7.28 -14.77
N GLU A 74 -18.06 -8.56 -14.65
CA GLU A 74 -18.60 -9.62 -15.49
C GLU A 74 -20.11 -9.84 -15.27
N ASN A 75 -20.58 -9.72 -14.00
CA ASN A 75 -21.97 -10.00 -13.63
C ASN A 75 -22.87 -8.76 -13.65
N PHE A 76 -22.30 -7.55 -13.58
CA PHE A 76 -23.04 -6.28 -13.50
C PHE A 76 -22.53 -5.25 -14.53
N PRO A 77 -22.52 -5.56 -15.84
CA PRO A 77 -22.06 -4.61 -16.83
C PRO A 77 -22.97 -3.37 -16.84
N ASP A 78 -22.39 -2.20 -16.51
CA ASP A 78 -23.00 -0.85 -16.59
C ASP A 78 -24.33 -0.62 -15.84
N ARG A 79 -24.80 -1.60 -15.06
CA ARG A 79 -26.09 -1.49 -14.35
C ARG A 79 -25.96 -1.29 -12.84
N ALA A 80 -24.78 -1.29 -12.31
CA ALA A 80 -24.50 -1.11 -10.88
C ALA A 80 -23.17 -0.40 -10.68
N HIS A 81 -23.05 0.27 -9.54
CA HIS A 81 -21.78 0.79 -9.06
C HIS A 81 -21.40 0.03 -7.79
N ILE A 82 -20.48 -0.90 -7.90
CA ILE A 82 -20.07 -1.78 -6.80
C ILE A 82 -18.56 -1.69 -6.63
N ASN A 83 -18.12 -1.32 -5.43
CA ASN A 83 -16.74 -1.34 -4.99
C ASN A 83 -16.48 -2.53 -4.08
N VAL A 84 -15.40 -3.25 -4.35
CA VAL A 84 -14.94 -4.38 -3.54
C VAL A 84 -13.68 -3.93 -2.79
N THR A 85 -13.73 -3.94 -1.46
CA THR A 85 -12.61 -3.59 -0.60
C THR A 85 -12.32 -4.76 0.33
N SER A 86 -11.05 -5.18 0.45
CA SER A 86 -10.64 -6.26 1.35
C SER A 86 -9.68 -5.76 2.42
N TYR A 87 -9.83 -6.26 3.63
CA TYR A 87 -8.89 -6.06 4.73
C TYR A 87 -8.87 -7.32 5.61
N ASN A 88 -7.72 -7.96 5.70
CA ASN A 88 -7.50 -9.21 6.41
C ASN A 88 -8.52 -10.30 6.02
N ARG A 89 -8.75 -10.46 4.69
CA ARG A 89 -9.71 -11.41 4.08
C ARG A 89 -11.18 -11.15 4.43
N GLN A 90 -11.48 -10.03 5.05
CA GLN A 90 -12.83 -9.53 5.21
C GLN A 90 -13.16 -8.57 4.08
N VAL A 91 -14.18 -8.87 3.31
CA VAL A 91 -14.60 -8.07 2.14
C VAL A 91 -15.74 -7.15 2.52
N LEU A 92 -15.63 -5.90 2.13
CA LEU A 92 -16.68 -4.90 2.18
C LEU A 92 -17.17 -4.62 0.76
N LEU A 93 -18.47 -4.72 0.53
CA LEU A 93 -19.14 -4.30 -0.69
C LEU A 93 -19.85 -2.98 -0.43
N THR A 94 -19.49 -1.94 -1.19
CA THR A 94 -20.15 -0.62 -1.12
C THR A 94 -20.57 -0.15 -2.51
N GLY A 95 -21.49 0.81 -2.54
CA GLY A 95 -22.01 1.36 -3.79
C GLY A 95 -23.51 1.13 -3.94
N GLU A 96 -23.99 1.12 -5.19
CA GLU A 96 -25.42 1.06 -5.51
C GLU A 96 -25.72 -0.07 -6.48
N VAL A 97 -26.87 -0.71 -6.26
CA VAL A 97 -27.45 -1.74 -7.11
C VAL A 97 -28.95 -1.45 -7.32
N PRO A 98 -29.53 -1.83 -8.49
CA PRO A 98 -30.92 -1.50 -8.78
C PRO A 98 -31.93 -2.33 -7.99
N THR A 99 -31.56 -3.54 -7.55
CA THR A 99 -32.52 -4.44 -6.85
C THR A 99 -31.90 -5.19 -5.68
N GLU A 100 -32.74 -5.67 -4.77
CA GLU A 100 -32.33 -6.57 -3.68
C GLU A 100 -31.78 -7.90 -4.20
N GLN A 101 -32.23 -8.36 -5.36
CA GLN A 101 -31.70 -9.56 -6.02
C GLN A 101 -30.25 -9.31 -6.45
N ASP A 102 -29.95 -8.13 -7.00
CA ASP A 102 -28.60 -7.74 -7.39
C ASP A 102 -27.66 -7.62 -6.17
N LYS A 103 -28.16 -7.08 -5.06
CA LYS A 103 -27.42 -7.04 -3.80
C LYS A 103 -27.01 -8.44 -3.31
N LYS A 104 -27.96 -9.40 -3.34
CA LYS A 104 -27.69 -10.80 -2.99
C LYS A 104 -26.77 -11.48 -3.99
N LEU A 105 -26.94 -11.20 -5.29
CA LEU A 105 -26.10 -11.76 -6.34
C LEU A 105 -24.65 -11.29 -6.17
N ALA A 106 -24.42 -10.01 -5.89
CA ALA A 106 -23.08 -9.47 -5.63
C ALA A 106 -22.39 -10.20 -4.47
N GLU A 107 -23.11 -10.44 -3.37
CA GLU A 107 -22.59 -11.22 -2.24
C GLU A 107 -22.25 -12.65 -2.63
N GLN A 108 -23.14 -13.33 -3.39
CA GLN A 108 -22.90 -14.69 -3.88
C GLN A 108 -21.68 -14.77 -4.83
N VAL A 109 -21.48 -13.79 -5.67
CA VAL A 109 -20.31 -13.71 -6.55
C VAL A 109 -19.03 -13.63 -5.74
N ILE A 110 -19.00 -12.79 -4.73
CA ILE A 110 -17.83 -12.58 -3.87
C ILE A 110 -17.60 -13.77 -2.93
N SER A 111 -18.63 -14.42 -2.44
CA SER A 111 -18.49 -15.59 -1.55
C SER A 111 -17.82 -16.80 -2.20
N ARG A 112 -17.76 -16.85 -3.53
CA ARG A 112 -17.09 -17.90 -4.29
C ARG A 112 -15.58 -17.64 -4.52
N LEU A 113 -15.10 -16.48 -4.10
CA LEU A 113 -13.67 -16.17 -4.21
C LEU A 113 -12.88 -16.92 -3.13
N GLU A 114 -11.75 -17.43 -3.52
CA GLU A 114 -10.81 -18.07 -2.60
C GLU A 114 -10.35 -17.11 -1.52
N ASN A 115 -10.17 -17.62 -0.31
CA ASN A 115 -9.64 -16.92 0.86
C ASN A 115 -10.51 -15.78 1.42
N VAL A 116 -11.73 -15.56 0.92
CA VAL A 116 -12.71 -14.68 1.56
C VAL A 116 -13.26 -15.34 2.81
N GLN A 117 -13.12 -14.69 3.97
CA GLN A 117 -13.58 -15.20 5.25
C GLN A 117 -14.91 -14.61 5.70
N LYS A 118 -15.11 -13.32 5.45
CA LYS A 118 -16.30 -12.58 5.83
C LYS A 118 -16.68 -11.59 4.76
N ILE A 119 -17.97 -11.31 4.61
CA ILE A 119 -18.48 -10.30 3.69
C ILE A 119 -19.40 -9.36 4.48
N ALA A 120 -19.10 -8.07 4.40
CA ALA A 120 -19.97 -6.99 4.84
C ALA A 120 -20.65 -6.41 3.59
N ASN A 121 -21.90 -6.75 3.34
CA ASN A 121 -22.63 -6.28 2.17
C ASN A 121 -23.44 -5.02 2.52
N GLU A 122 -22.81 -3.87 2.29
CA GLU A 122 -23.35 -2.52 2.55
C GLU A 122 -23.84 -1.83 1.26
N LEU A 123 -24.13 -2.62 0.21
CA LEU A 123 -24.73 -2.10 -1.01
C LEU A 123 -26.11 -1.50 -0.74
N ALA A 124 -26.37 -0.33 -1.33
CA ALA A 124 -27.69 0.28 -1.30
C ALA A 124 -28.50 -0.10 -2.54
N VAL A 125 -29.77 -0.36 -2.34
CA VAL A 125 -30.71 -0.57 -3.44
C VAL A 125 -31.28 0.77 -3.86
N MET A 126 -30.70 1.33 -4.92
CA MET A 126 -31.06 2.63 -5.47
C MET A 126 -30.33 2.89 -6.79
N ASP A 127 -30.67 3.98 -7.45
CA ASP A 127 -29.96 4.43 -8.66
C ASP A 127 -28.49 4.79 -8.37
N ILE A 128 -27.66 4.64 -9.38
CA ILE A 128 -26.21 4.92 -9.31
C ILE A 128 -25.97 6.39 -8.97
N SER A 129 -25.14 6.64 -7.97
CA SER A 129 -24.72 7.98 -7.57
C SER A 129 -23.97 8.72 -8.67
N SER A 130 -24.12 10.05 -8.70
CA SER A 130 -23.43 10.88 -9.68
C SER A 130 -21.92 10.89 -9.47
N VAL A 131 -21.16 11.16 -10.54
CA VAL A 131 -19.69 11.32 -10.46
C VAL A 131 -19.29 12.42 -9.46
N ALA A 132 -20.08 13.49 -9.38
CA ALA A 132 -19.84 14.60 -8.44
C ALA A 132 -20.00 14.12 -6.98
N ALA A 133 -21.03 13.32 -6.67
CA ALA A 133 -21.24 12.76 -5.34
C ALA A 133 -20.05 11.84 -4.94
N ARG A 134 -19.66 10.93 -5.83
CA ARG A 134 -18.51 10.03 -5.59
C ARG A 134 -17.18 10.77 -5.40
N SER A 135 -16.99 11.88 -6.15
CA SER A 135 -15.81 12.75 -5.96
C SER A 135 -15.83 13.42 -4.58
N GLY A 136 -17.00 13.83 -4.10
CA GLY A 136 -17.19 14.35 -2.73
C GLY A 136 -16.84 13.32 -1.66
N ASP A 137 -17.26 12.08 -1.86
CA ASP A 137 -16.94 10.97 -0.96
C ASP A 137 -15.44 10.62 -0.95
N ALA A 138 -14.80 10.66 -2.11
CA ALA A 138 -13.34 10.47 -2.22
C ALA A 138 -12.57 11.56 -1.46
N LEU A 139 -13.00 12.83 -1.55
CA LEU A 139 -12.43 13.94 -0.77
C LEU A 139 -12.65 13.74 0.73
N THR A 140 -13.82 13.28 1.13
CA THR A 140 -14.14 12.95 2.53
C THR A 140 -13.22 11.86 3.05
N THR A 141 -13.04 10.77 2.29
CA THR A 141 -12.08 9.70 2.60
C THR A 141 -10.67 10.27 2.78
N GLY A 142 -10.23 11.16 1.89
CA GLY A 142 -8.92 11.81 1.98
C GLY A 142 -8.75 12.64 3.26
N ARG A 143 -9.77 13.42 3.65
CA ARG A 143 -9.76 14.21 4.89
C ARG A 143 -9.68 13.33 6.14
N ILE A 144 -10.44 12.22 6.19
CA ILE A 144 -10.41 11.28 7.31
C ILE A 144 -9.01 10.66 7.43
N ARG A 145 -8.42 10.21 6.31
CA ARG A 145 -7.06 9.65 6.31
C ARG A 145 -6.01 10.66 6.78
N ALA A 146 -6.12 11.92 6.36
CA ALA A 146 -5.23 12.99 6.83
C ALA A 146 -5.38 13.18 8.35
N SER A 147 -6.62 13.23 8.86
CA SER A 147 -6.87 13.35 10.31
C SER A 147 -6.35 12.15 11.10
N PHE A 148 -6.35 10.94 10.53
CA PHE A 148 -5.74 9.77 11.17
C PHE A 148 -4.21 9.86 11.22
N ILE A 149 -3.58 10.45 10.20
CA ILE A 149 -2.13 10.69 10.18
C ILE A 149 -1.74 11.75 11.22
N ASP A 150 -2.56 12.79 11.38
CA ASP A 150 -2.33 13.87 12.35
C ASP A 150 -2.55 13.40 13.81
N ALA A 151 -3.37 12.37 14.02
CA ALA A 151 -3.66 11.80 15.32
C ALA A 151 -2.49 10.93 15.81
N LYS A 152 -1.67 11.48 16.73
CA LYS A 152 -0.46 10.81 17.26
C LYS A 152 -0.75 9.55 18.06
N ASP A 153 -1.99 9.37 18.48
CA ASP A 153 -2.49 8.25 19.28
C ASP A 153 -3.08 7.13 18.41
N LEU A 154 -3.03 7.25 17.07
CA LEU A 154 -3.47 6.25 16.11
C LEU A 154 -2.35 5.82 15.16
N THR A 155 -2.38 4.57 14.78
CA THR A 155 -1.58 4.03 13.67
C THR A 155 -2.42 4.10 12.38
N ALA A 156 -2.31 5.19 11.61
CA ALA A 156 -3.15 5.44 10.43
C ALA A 156 -3.16 4.27 9.42
N ARG A 157 -2.04 3.55 9.27
CA ARG A 157 -1.90 2.39 8.36
C ARG A 157 -2.68 1.15 8.81
N SER A 158 -3.10 1.10 10.07
CA SER A 158 -3.93 0.00 10.58
C SER A 158 -5.39 0.11 10.18
N PHE A 159 -5.75 1.21 9.50
CA PHE A 159 -7.12 1.49 9.07
C PHE A 159 -7.24 1.54 7.55
N LYS A 160 -8.27 0.91 7.03
CA LYS A 160 -8.75 1.12 5.66
C LYS A 160 -10.05 1.89 5.74
N VAL A 161 -10.10 3.03 5.04
CA VAL A 161 -11.24 3.98 5.08
C VAL A 161 -11.85 4.05 3.70
N VAL A 162 -13.15 3.84 3.63
CA VAL A 162 -13.98 3.99 2.42
C VAL A 162 -15.17 4.86 2.77
N THR A 163 -15.50 5.83 1.93
CA THR A 163 -16.71 6.63 2.06
C THR A 163 -17.56 6.48 0.81
N GLU A 164 -18.82 6.16 0.99
CA GLU A 164 -19.84 6.07 -0.04
C GLU A 164 -21.14 6.70 0.46
N ARG A 165 -21.69 7.62 -0.31
CA ARG A 165 -22.95 8.32 0.04
C ARG A 165 -22.89 8.99 1.41
N SER A 166 -21.77 9.64 1.73
CA SER A 166 -21.51 10.26 3.05
C SER A 166 -21.51 9.27 4.22
N ILE A 167 -21.54 7.94 3.96
CA ILE A 167 -21.35 6.90 4.95
C ILE A 167 -19.90 6.46 4.92
N THR A 168 -19.20 6.58 6.04
CA THR A 168 -17.80 6.16 6.15
C THR A 168 -17.73 4.77 6.77
N TYR A 169 -17.05 3.88 6.10
CA TYR A 169 -16.76 2.51 6.52
C TYR A 169 -15.31 2.44 6.98
N LEU A 170 -15.11 2.00 8.21
CA LEU A 170 -13.80 1.85 8.81
C LEU A 170 -13.51 0.36 8.99
N MET A 171 -12.47 -0.14 8.31
CA MET A 171 -11.94 -1.49 8.48
C MET A 171 -10.57 -1.40 9.14
N GLY A 172 -10.19 -2.44 9.84
CA GLY A 172 -8.86 -2.47 10.48
C GLY A 172 -8.76 -3.57 11.52
N ARG A 173 -7.53 -3.94 11.85
CA ARG A 173 -7.18 -4.81 12.96
C ARG A 173 -6.63 -3.92 14.08
N VAL A 174 -7.49 -3.60 15.07
CA VAL A 174 -7.27 -2.49 15.99
C VAL A 174 -7.71 -2.82 17.40
N THR A 175 -7.19 -2.11 18.39
CA THR A 175 -7.69 -2.23 19.75
C THR A 175 -9.03 -1.48 19.92
N LEU A 176 -9.77 -1.80 20.98
CA LEU A 176 -11.04 -1.13 21.24
C LEU A 176 -10.86 0.40 21.36
N ARG A 177 -9.83 0.83 22.05
CA ARG A 177 -9.47 2.26 22.23
C ARG A 177 -9.24 2.95 20.87
N GLU A 178 -8.51 2.30 19.98
CA GLU A 178 -8.23 2.84 18.64
C GLU A 178 -9.50 2.85 17.76
N ALA A 179 -10.34 1.83 17.87
CA ALA A 179 -11.62 1.75 17.15
C ALA A 179 -12.56 2.91 17.55
N GLU A 180 -12.67 3.22 18.85
CA GLU A 180 -13.44 4.33 19.37
C GLU A 180 -12.86 5.66 18.89
N ARG A 181 -11.56 5.86 19.07
CA ARG A 181 -10.87 7.08 18.66
C ARG A 181 -10.99 7.37 17.17
N ALA A 182 -10.77 6.36 16.32
CA ALA A 182 -10.92 6.47 14.87
C ALA A 182 -12.37 6.81 14.47
N THR A 183 -13.35 6.23 15.18
CA THR A 183 -14.76 6.51 14.96
C THR A 183 -15.10 7.97 15.29
N ASP A 184 -14.57 8.51 16.39
CA ASP A 184 -14.81 9.89 16.81
C ASP A 184 -14.18 10.89 15.83
N ILE A 185 -12.94 10.63 15.39
CA ILE A 185 -12.31 11.45 14.36
C ILE A 185 -13.13 11.43 13.07
N ALA A 186 -13.56 10.27 12.59
CA ALA A 186 -14.37 10.17 11.37
C ALA A 186 -15.68 10.93 11.50
N ARG A 187 -16.36 10.86 12.66
CA ARG A 187 -17.62 11.59 12.95
C ARG A 187 -17.42 13.09 13.01
N SER A 188 -16.25 13.57 13.40
CA SER A 188 -15.96 15.02 13.47
C SER A 188 -15.87 15.70 12.10
N ILE A 189 -15.74 14.93 11.03
CA ILE A 189 -15.69 15.44 9.65
C ILE A 189 -17.12 15.76 9.18
N GLY A 190 -17.42 17.04 8.96
CA GLY A 190 -18.79 17.53 8.71
C GLY A 190 -19.50 16.94 7.48
N SER A 191 -18.76 16.32 6.53
CA SER A 191 -19.32 15.62 5.37
C SER A 191 -19.73 14.17 5.66
N VAL A 192 -19.42 13.64 6.86
CA VAL A 192 -19.76 12.27 7.28
C VAL A 192 -21.11 12.26 7.98
N GLN A 193 -22.08 11.54 7.43
CA GLN A 193 -23.41 11.38 8.03
C GLN A 193 -23.48 10.15 8.97
N LYS A 194 -22.75 9.11 8.65
CA LYS A 194 -22.74 7.84 9.41
C LYS A 194 -21.37 7.20 9.35
N VAL A 195 -20.96 6.55 10.44
CA VAL A 195 -19.76 5.70 10.49
C VAL A 195 -20.17 4.27 10.78
N VAL A 196 -19.74 3.36 9.91
CA VAL A 196 -19.89 1.90 10.04
C VAL A 196 -18.55 1.30 10.42
N ARG A 197 -18.50 0.53 11.49
CA ARG A 197 -17.29 -0.11 12.01
C ARG A 197 -17.24 -1.56 11.58
N ILE A 198 -16.20 -1.94 10.85
CA ILE A 198 -15.96 -3.30 10.35
C ILE A 198 -14.55 -3.69 10.84
N PHE A 199 -14.37 -3.66 12.16
CA PHE A 199 -13.09 -3.91 12.79
C PHE A 199 -12.94 -5.36 13.24
N GLU A 200 -11.70 -5.84 13.17
CA GLU A 200 -11.21 -6.96 13.95
C GLU A 200 -10.57 -6.39 15.24
N ILE A 201 -11.25 -6.60 16.36
CA ILE A 201 -10.77 -6.09 17.64
C ILE A 201 -9.72 -7.04 18.21
N ILE A 202 -8.55 -6.53 18.51
CA ILE A 202 -7.45 -7.24 19.16
C ILE A 202 -7.19 -6.68 20.57
N PRO A 203 -6.75 -7.52 21.53
CA PRO A 203 -6.35 -7.04 22.85
C PRO A 203 -5.04 -6.23 22.77
N GLU A 204 -4.86 -5.29 23.71
CA GLU A 204 -3.65 -4.44 23.78
C GLU A 204 -2.36 -5.28 23.93
N GLU A 205 -2.44 -6.44 24.60
CA GLU A 205 -1.31 -7.35 24.78
C GLU A 205 -0.81 -7.92 23.45
N GLU A 206 -1.72 -8.15 22.50
CA GLU A 206 -1.36 -8.60 21.16
C GLU A 206 -0.66 -7.48 20.40
N LEU A 207 -1.14 -6.25 20.53
CA LEU A 207 -0.49 -5.08 19.95
C LEU A 207 0.95 -4.94 20.48
N LEU A 208 1.15 -5.06 21.77
CA LEU A 208 2.49 -4.97 22.40
C LEU A 208 3.46 -6.05 21.91
N ARG A 209 2.96 -7.26 21.59
CA ARG A 209 3.80 -8.33 21.02
C ARG A 209 4.23 -8.05 19.57
N GLN A 210 3.47 -7.26 18.84
CA GLN A 210 3.76 -6.90 17.45
C GLN A 210 4.74 -5.72 17.35
N LEU A 211 4.92 -4.96 18.42
CA LEU A 211 5.93 -3.90 18.45
C LEU A 211 7.33 -4.52 18.45
N PRO A 212 8.31 -3.93 17.72
CA PRO A 212 9.68 -4.37 17.79
C PRO A 212 10.15 -4.34 19.24
N GLN A 213 10.47 -5.50 19.78
CA GLN A 213 11.09 -5.54 21.11
C GLN A 213 12.48 -4.92 20.99
N PRO A 214 12.88 -4.08 21.96
CA PRO A 214 14.27 -3.62 22.01
C PRO A 214 15.17 -4.85 22.00
N ALA A 215 16.14 -4.88 21.07
CA ALA A 215 17.08 -5.98 20.98
C ALA A 215 17.62 -6.24 22.38
N LYS A 216 17.46 -7.48 22.89
CA LYS A 216 18.16 -7.88 24.10
C LYS A 216 19.62 -7.53 23.91
N PRO A 217 20.27 -6.83 24.86
CA PRO A 217 21.71 -6.61 24.76
C PRO A 217 22.36 -7.98 24.58
N ASP A 218 23.07 -8.14 23.47
CA ASP A 218 23.79 -9.35 23.14
C ASP A 218 24.74 -9.65 24.30
N SER A 219 24.38 -10.62 25.11
CA SER A 219 25.29 -11.24 26.08
C SER A 219 26.21 -12.21 25.30
N SER A 220 26.83 -11.73 24.25
CA SER A 220 27.93 -12.42 23.61
C SER A 220 29.11 -12.33 24.56
N PRO A 221 29.68 -13.45 25.05
CA PRO A 221 30.87 -13.37 25.89
C PRO A 221 31.99 -12.73 25.06
N ALA A 222 32.64 -11.75 25.72
CA ALA A 222 33.77 -11.02 25.16
C ALA A 222 34.72 -11.99 24.46
N THR A 223 34.99 -11.69 23.18
CA THR A 223 35.96 -12.36 22.34
C THR A 223 37.29 -12.49 23.12
N SER A 224 37.70 -13.74 23.36
CA SER A 224 39.05 -14.07 23.82
C SER A 224 40.09 -13.45 22.89
N PRO A 225 41.21 -12.93 23.39
CA PRO A 225 42.21 -12.29 22.53
C PRO A 225 42.77 -13.33 21.54
N VAL A 226 42.69 -13.02 20.29
CA VAL A 226 43.32 -13.77 19.19
C VAL A 226 44.82 -13.77 19.42
N THR A 227 45.37 -14.91 19.86
CA THR A 227 46.81 -15.16 19.86
C THR A 227 47.31 -15.16 18.42
N ALA A 228 48.21 -14.27 18.08
CA ALA A 228 48.82 -14.17 16.78
C ALA A 228 49.48 -15.50 16.39
N PRO A 229 49.39 -15.96 15.13
CA PRO A 229 50.10 -17.18 14.71
C PRO A 229 51.59 -16.90 14.63
N VAL A 230 52.37 -17.72 15.36
CA VAL A 230 53.82 -17.79 15.26
C VAL A 230 54.18 -18.26 13.85
N THR A 231 55.01 -17.47 13.17
CA THR A 231 55.57 -17.78 11.85
C THR A 231 56.44 -19.04 11.94
N ALA A 232 56.02 -20.10 11.29
CA ALA A 232 56.82 -21.30 11.08
C ALA A 232 57.77 -21.07 9.86
N PRO A 233 59.05 -21.55 9.91
CA PRO A 233 59.99 -21.39 8.80
C PRO A 233 59.61 -22.28 7.61
N ALA A 234 59.84 -21.77 6.40
CA ALA A 234 59.58 -22.44 5.13
C ALA A 234 60.37 -23.75 4.97
N PRO A 235 59.79 -24.83 4.43
CA PRO A 235 60.53 -26.00 4.04
C PRO A 235 61.28 -25.80 2.73
N ALA A 236 62.54 -26.31 2.69
CA ALA A 236 63.46 -26.28 1.57
C ALA A 236 62.94 -27.01 0.31
N LEU A 237 63.18 -26.37 -0.83
CA LEU A 237 62.88 -26.94 -2.15
C LEU A 237 63.74 -28.17 -2.45
N THR A 238 63.13 -29.31 -2.69
CA THR A 238 63.74 -30.50 -3.27
C THR A 238 63.64 -30.46 -4.80
N PRO A 239 64.70 -30.82 -5.56
CA PRO A 239 64.67 -30.71 -7.02
C PRO A 239 63.91 -31.89 -7.67
N THR A 240 63.12 -31.55 -8.66
CA THR A 240 62.34 -32.43 -9.52
C THR A 240 63.27 -33.28 -10.42
N PRO A 241 63.09 -34.56 -10.53
CA PRO A 241 63.73 -35.36 -11.59
C PRO A 241 62.94 -35.29 -12.91
N ALA A 242 63.68 -35.23 -14.02
CA ALA A 242 63.22 -35.11 -15.38
C ALA A 242 62.45 -36.40 -15.85
N PRO A 243 61.56 -36.26 -16.85
CA PRO A 243 60.80 -37.40 -17.37
C PRO A 243 61.65 -38.28 -18.32
N ALA A 244 61.63 -39.59 -18.09
CA ALA A 244 62.18 -40.57 -19.02
C ALA A 244 61.20 -40.85 -20.16
N ALA A 245 61.71 -40.81 -21.38
CA ALA A 245 61.04 -41.30 -22.58
C ALA A 245 61.02 -42.81 -22.61
N SER A 246 59.91 -43.39 -23.02
CA SER A 246 59.86 -44.76 -23.50
C SER A 246 58.79 -44.87 -24.58
N SER A 247 59.23 -45.04 -25.74
CA SER A 247 59.10 -45.80 -26.95
C SER A 247 58.22 -47.06 -26.89
N ALA A 248 57.28 -47.07 -27.87
CA ALA A 248 56.94 -48.17 -28.78
C ALA A 248 56.53 -49.55 -28.23
N SER A 249 55.35 -49.97 -28.55
CA SER A 249 54.93 -51.01 -29.49
C SER A 249 53.43 -51.11 -29.56
#